data_c4c2879e1fb8fecaaecab19514087104
#
_entry.id   c4c2879e1fb8fecaaecab19514087104
#
_cell.length_a   1.000
_cell.length_b   1.000
_cell.length_c   1.000
_cell.angle_alpha   90.00
_cell.angle_beta   90.00
_cell.angle_gamma   90.00
#
_symmetry.space_group_name_H-M   'P 1'
#
loop_
_entity.id
_entity.type
_entity.pdbx_description
1 polymer ?
#
loop_
_entity_poly.entity_id
_entity_poly.type
_entity_poly.pdbx_seq_one_letter_code
_entity_poly.pdbx_strand_id
1 'polypeptide(L)'
;MTQRGGRVGVGVAIALSIALPAAAQTGQPASSLKAPVINDTARLKGPRQPIFFRHDVHAGQDQVPCLYCHSTVAISSEPGIPAVQTCFGCHQMIAGSTPSHQAEIKKVREAWVNKQVPRWVRVHALPGFVHFPHMRHIKALGPESCVTCHGDVRAMPQVYQVATLKMGWCVNCHLQRNVSRDCTLCHY
;
A
#
# COMPACT_ATOMS: atom_id res chain seq x y z
N MET A 1 -59.25 7.90 -63.36
CA MET A 1 -58.89 7.83 -61.93
C MET A 1 -57.57 7.09 -61.85
N THR A 2 -56.50 7.82 -61.76
CA THR A 2 -55.07 7.33 -61.78
C THR A 2 -54.49 7.45 -60.46
N GLN A 3 -54.20 6.31 -59.79
CA GLN A 3 -53.44 6.31 -58.51
C GLN A 3 -51.95 6.33 -58.82
N ARG A 4 -51.29 7.36 -58.28
CA ARG A 4 -49.84 7.46 -58.27
C ARG A 4 -49.29 6.78 -57.01
N GLY A 5 -48.57 5.68 -57.19
CA GLY A 5 -47.82 5.01 -56.12
C GLY A 5 -46.54 5.75 -55.80
N GLY A 6 -46.44 6.26 -54.58
CA GLY A 6 -45.20 6.85 -54.04
C GLY A 6 -44.23 5.75 -53.56
N ARG A 7 -43.01 5.70 -54.10
CA ARG A 7 -41.94 4.85 -53.60
C ARG A 7 -41.28 5.55 -52.43
N VAL A 8 -41.39 4.95 -51.24
CA VAL A 8 -40.64 5.34 -50.06
C VAL A 8 -39.25 4.67 -50.13
N GLY A 9 -38.22 5.45 -50.38
CA GLY A 9 -36.86 4.98 -50.36
C GLY A 9 -36.38 4.83 -48.88
N VAL A 10 -36.10 3.61 -48.44
CA VAL A 10 -35.49 3.35 -47.16
C VAL A 10 -33.99 3.57 -47.28
N GLY A 11 -33.52 4.71 -46.79
CA GLY A 11 -32.09 4.98 -46.69
C GLY A 11 -31.47 4.21 -45.55
N VAL A 12 -30.62 3.23 -45.87
CA VAL A 12 -29.80 2.52 -44.87
C VAL A 12 -28.62 3.40 -44.49
N ALA A 13 -28.67 3.99 -43.32
CA ALA A 13 -27.55 4.69 -42.75
C ALA A 13 -26.51 3.67 -42.20
N ILE A 14 -25.41 3.49 -42.90
CA ILE A 14 -24.28 2.69 -42.44
C ILE A 14 -23.55 3.51 -41.41
N ALA A 15 -23.74 3.21 -40.14
CA ALA A 15 -22.96 3.76 -39.06
C ALA A 15 -21.52 3.17 -39.10
N LEU A 16 -20.59 3.96 -39.56
CA LEU A 16 -19.16 3.61 -39.53
C LEU A 16 -18.65 3.70 -38.08
N SER A 17 -18.60 2.56 -37.38
CA SER A 17 -18.03 2.47 -36.02
C SER A 17 -16.52 2.59 -36.13
N ILE A 18 -15.97 3.75 -35.83
CA ILE A 18 -14.53 3.95 -35.66
C ILE A 18 -14.14 3.31 -34.35
N ALA A 19 -13.64 2.08 -34.41
CA ALA A 19 -12.97 1.45 -33.26
C ALA A 19 -11.67 2.23 -32.98
N LEU A 20 -11.67 3.03 -31.93
CA LEU A 20 -10.44 3.60 -31.39
C LEU A 20 -9.57 2.42 -30.89
N PRO A 21 -8.30 2.34 -31.33
CA PRO A 21 -7.41 1.35 -30.76
C PRO A 21 -7.29 1.60 -29.25
N ALA A 22 -7.61 0.58 -28.44
CA ALA A 22 -7.28 0.58 -27.03
C ALA A 22 -5.76 0.81 -26.94
N ALA A 23 -5.36 1.98 -26.46
CA ALA A 23 -3.98 2.23 -26.14
C ALA A 23 -3.55 1.17 -25.13
N ALA A 24 -2.81 0.17 -25.59
CA ALA A 24 -2.12 -0.75 -24.71
C ALA A 24 -1.27 0.13 -23.78
N GLN A 25 -1.66 0.19 -22.51
CA GLN A 25 -0.81 0.74 -21.48
C GLN A 25 0.44 -0.13 -21.51
N THR A 26 1.46 0.34 -22.20
CA THR A 26 2.79 -0.22 -22.11
C THR A 26 3.19 -0.06 -20.65
N GLY A 27 3.00 -1.12 -19.86
CA GLY A 27 3.55 -1.18 -18.52
C GLY A 27 5.00 -0.74 -18.64
N GLN A 28 5.35 0.38 -17.99
CA GLN A 28 6.75 0.73 -17.89
C GLN A 28 7.47 -0.50 -17.36
N PRO A 29 8.56 -0.93 -18.00
CA PRO A 29 9.36 -2.01 -17.45
C PRO A 29 9.69 -1.61 -16.04
N ALA A 30 9.36 -2.47 -15.07
CA ALA A 30 9.72 -2.27 -13.69
C ALA A 30 11.21 -1.94 -13.68
N SER A 31 11.54 -0.69 -13.44
CA SER A 31 12.92 -0.27 -13.26
C SER A 31 13.46 -1.20 -12.20
N SER A 32 14.49 -1.98 -12.54
CA SER A 32 15.18 -2.85 -11.60
C SER A 32 15.95 -1.97 -10.62
N LEU A 33 15.20 -1.24 -9.78
CA LEU A 33 15.76 -0.45 -8.71
C LEU A 33 16.36 -1.42 -7.70
N LYS A 34 17.59 -1.77 -7.95
CA LYS A 34 18.38 -2.54 -6.99
C LYS A 34 18.40 -1.73 -5.69
N ALA A 35 17.82 -2.29 -4.65
CA ALA A 35 17.76 -1.62 -3.37
C ALA A 35 19.19 -1.24 -2.91
N PRO A 36 19.40 -0.01 -2.41
CA PRO A 36 20.73 0.47 -2.05
C PRO A 36 21.36 -0.39 -0.96
N VAL A 37 22.66 -0.56 -1.02
CA VAL A 37 23.43 -1.19 0.07
C VAL A 37 23.46 -0.23 1.24
N ILE A 38 22.96 -0.67 2.39
CA ILE A 38 22.94 0.12 3.63
C ILE A 38 24.07 -0.35 4.52
N ASN A 39 25.14 0.42 4.58
CA ASN A 39 26.31 0.14 5.42
C ASN A 39 26.18 0.73 6.83
N ASP A 40 25.41 1.80 6.99
CA ASP A 40 25.20 2.47 8.28
C ASP A 40 23.71 2.73 8.53
N THR A 41 23.13 1.93 9.40
CA THR A 41 21.72 2.08 9.80
C THR A 41 21.49 3.19 10.82
N ALA A 42 22.55 3.73 11.43
CA ALA A 42 22.43 4.79 12.44
C ALA A 42 21.97 6.12 11.82
N ARG A 43 22.23 6.33 10.53
CA ARG A 43 21.84 7.53 9.79
C ARG A 43 20.45 7.47 9.18
N LEU A 44 19.76 6.34 9.27
CA LEU A 44 18.42 6.19 8.71
C LEU A 44 17.38 6.94 9.56
N LYS A 45 16.41 7.54 8.91
CA LYS A 45 15.24 8.15 9.57
C LYS A 45 14.36 7.06 10.19
N GLY A 46 13.68 7.41 11.27
CA GLY A 46 12.75 6.53 11.96
C GLY A 46 13.37 5.71 13.09
N PRO A 47 12.56 5.03 13.89
CA PRO A 47 13.03 4.25 15.02
C PRO A 47 13.68 2.93 14.57
N ARG A 48 14.68 2.49 15.30
CA ARG A 48 15.23 1.16 15.11
C ARG A 48 14.21 0.09 15.50
N GLN A 49 14.15 -0.92 14.66
CA GLN A 49 13.25 -2.06 14.86
C GLN A 49 14.04 -3.28 15.39
N PRO A 50 13.40 -4.22 16.09
CA PRO A 50 14.05 -5.44 16.58
C PRO A 50 14.64 -6.29 15.46
N ILE A 51 13.98 -6.29 14.29
CA ILE A 51 14.47 -6.86 13.04
C ILE A 51 14.54 -5.72 12.04
N PHE A 52 15.69 -5.52 11.41
CA PHE A 52 15.83 -4.50 10.38
C PHE A 52 15.14 -4.95 9.09
N PHE A 53 13.83 -4.70 9.06
CA PHE A 53 13.01 -5.03 7.91
C PHE A 53 13.07 -3.91 6.86
N ARG A 54 13.41 -4.26 5.63
CA ARG A 54 13.57 -3.34 4.52
C ARG A 54 12.36 -3.34 3.59
N HIS A 55 11.53 -2.30 3.68
CA HIS A 55 10.40 -2.13 2.75
C HIS A 55 10.86 -1.85 1.33
N ASP A 56 11.97 -1.14 1.15
CA ASP A 56 12.55 -0.83 -0.16
C ASP A 56 13.03 -2.09 -0.91
N VAL A 57 13.37 -3.14 -0.19
CA VAL A 57 13.64 -4.45 -0.81
C VAL A 57 12.32 -5.14 -1.15
N HIS A 58 11.50 -5.45 -0.15
CA HIS A 58 10.31 -6.28 -0.34
C HIS A 58 9.22 -5.62 -1.20
N ALA A 59 8.82 -4.39 -0.86
CA ALA A 59 7.77 -3.68 -1.59
C ALA A 59 8.31 -2.85 -2.76
N GLY A 60 9.57 -2.40 -2.67
CA GLY A 60 10.22 -1.63 -3.73
C GLY A 60 10.81 -2.52 -4.81
N GLN A 61 11.89 -3.26 -4.50
CA GLN A 61 12.61 -4.06 -5.46
C GLN A 61 11.84 -5.32 -5.88
N ASP A 62 11.31 -6.07 -4.90
CA ASP A 62 10.65 -7.36 -5.13
C ASP A 62 9.14 -7.18 -5.42
N GLN A 63 8.62 -5.97 -5.33
CA GLN A 63 7.24 -5.57 -5.64
C GLN A 63 6.16 -6.40 -4.90
N VAL A 64 6.47 -6.85 -3.69
CA VAL A 64 5.47 -7.53 -2.85
C VAL A 64 4.36 -6.55 -2.49
N PRO A 65 3.08 -6.86 -2.81
CA PRO A 65 1.97 -5.96 -2.52
C PRO A 65 1.81 -5.66 -1.02
N CYS A 66 1.46 -4.42 -0.68
CA CYS A 66 1.30 -4.00 0.72
C CYS A 66 0.33 -4.92 1.49
N LEU A 67 -0.79 -5.27 0.86
CA LEU A 67 -1.82 -6.11 1.48
C LEU A 67 -1.43 -7.59 1.63
N TYR A 68 -0.33 -8.03 1.01
CA TYR A 68 0.19 -9.38 1.27
C TYR A 68 0.63 -9.53 2.74
N CYS A 69 1.30 -8.52 3.25
CA CYS A 69 1.78 -8.49 4.64
C CYS A 69 0.79 -7.79 5.59
N HIS A 70 0.14 -6.71 5.13
CA HIS A 70 -0.77 -5.90 5.93
C HIS A 70 -2.25 -6.16 5.61
N SER A 71 -2.64 -7.42 5.45
CA SER A 71 -4.01 -7.81 5.04
C SER A 71 -5.10 -7.33 5.99
N THR A 72 -4.82 -7.24 7.28
CA THR A 72 -5.79 -6.85 8.30
C THR A 72 -6.28 -5.41 8.15
N VAL A 73 -5.50 -4.51 7.53
CA VAL A 73 -5.91 -3.10 7.34
C VAL A 73 -7.14 -2.95 6.44
N ALA A 74 -7.41 -3.94 5.58
CA ALA A 74 -8.57 -3.92 4.69
C ALA A 74 -9.87 -4.40 5.35
N ILE A 75 -9.77 -5.11 6.47
CA ILE A 75 -10.92 -5.78 7.12
C ILE A 75 -11.11 -5.42 8.59
N SER A 76 -10.16 -4.68 9.17
CA SER A 76 -10.19 -4.28 10.58
C SER A 76 -10.04 -2.77 10.73
N SER A 77 -10.57 -2.21 11.82
CA SER A 77 -10.27 -0.85 12.26
C SER A 77 -8.81 -0.71 12.70
N GLU A 78 -8.28 -1.73 13.38
CA GLU A 78 -6.91 -1.75 13.87
C GLU A 78 -5.97 -2.41 12.86
N PRO A 79 -4.88 -1.73 12.45
CA PRO A 79 -3.90 -2.33 11.57
C PRO A 79 -3.07 -3.34 12.33
N GLY A 80 -2.98 -4.54 11.80
CA GLY A 80 -2.09 -5.57 12.33
C GLY A 80 -0.67 -5.42 11.77
N ILE A 81 0.32 -5.80 12.58
CA ILE A 81 1.65 -6.13 12.08
C ILE A 81 1.61 -7.59 11.61
N PRO A 82 2.25 -7.92 10.47
CA PRO A 82 2.27 -9.29 9.96
C PRO A 82 2.79 -10.28 11.02
N ALA A 83 2.14 -11.43 11.12
CA ALA A 83 2.63 -12.51 11.96
C ALA A 83 4.01 -12.99 11.49
N VAL A 84 4.83 -13.50 12.40
CA VAL A 84 6.17 -14.07 12.07
C VAL A 84 6.05 -15.16 11.00
N GLN A 85 4.94 -15.90 10.99
CA GLN A 85 4.65 -16.90 9.96
C GLN A 85 4.68 -16.34 8.54
N THR A 86 4.19 -15.12 8.33
CA THR A 86 4.22 -14.46 7.01
C THR A 86 5.66 -14.27 6.53
N CYS A 87 6.54 -13.84 7.42
CA CYS A 87 7.96 -13.69 7.13
C CYS A 87 8.64 -15.04 6.90
N PHE A 88 8.39 -15.99 7.80
CA PHE A 88 8.99 -17.32 7.78
C PHE A 88 8.59 -18.12 6.53
N GLY A 89 7.39 -17.90 5.99
CA GLY A 89 6.93 -18.56 4.78
C GLY A 89 7.93 -18.50 3.62
N CYS A 90 8.59 -17.35 3.41
CA CYS A 90 9.66 -17.18 2.43
C CYS A 90 11.05 -17.42 3.06
N HIS A 91 11.29 -16.89 4.26
CA HIS A 91 12.62 -16.93 4.88
C HIS A 91 13.03 -18.25 5.50
N GLN A 92 12.19 -19.29 5.45
CA GLN A 92 12.64 -20.67 5.64
C GLN A 92 13.64 -21.11 4.56
N MET A 93 13.49 -20.60 3.31
CA MET A 93 14.35 -20.96 2.16
C MET A 93 15.29 -19.80 1.80
N ILE A 94 14.82 -18.55 1.88
CA ILE A 94 15.58 -17.37 1.51
C ILE A 94 16.44 -16.91 2.69
N ALA A 95 17.76 -17.01 2.53
CA ALA A 95 18.71 -16.67 3.60
C ALA A 95 19.23 -15.22 3.56
N GLY A 96 19.03 -14.52 2.43
CA GLY A 96 19.63 -13.20 2.21
C GLY A 96 21.00 -13.26 1.53
N SER A 97 21.31 -12.18 0.79
CA SER A 97 22.49 -12.09 -0.08
C SER A 97 23.76 -11.56 0.60
N THR A 98 23.65 -11.00 1.78
CA THR A 98 24.78 -10.44 2.53
C THR A 98 24.80 -10.94 3.97
N PRO A 99 25.96 -10.92 4.66
CA PRO A 99 26.03 -11.31 6.07
C PRO A 99 25.08 -10.52 6.98
N SER A 100 24.86 -9.22 6.69
CA SER A 100 23.93 -8.39 7.44
C SER A 100 22.47 -8.83 7.23
N HIS A 101 22.08 -9.14 5.99
CA HIS A 101 20.75 -9.69 5.70
C HIS A 101 20.54 -11.03 6.38
N GLN A 102 21.54 -11.90 6.34
CA GLN A 102 21.49 -13.22 6.98
C GLN A 102 21.31 -13.12 8.50
N ALA A 103 21.99 -12.15 9.13
CA ALA A 103 21.84 -11.90 10.56
C ALA A 103 20.41 -11.45 10.93
N GLU A 104 19.78 -10.60 10.12
CA GLU A 104 18.41 -10.16 10.35
C GLU A 104 17.38 -11.28 10.07
N ILE A 105 17.59 -12.07 9.02
CA ILE A 105 16.74 -13.22 8.70
C ILE A 105 16.87 -14.32 9.77
N LYS A 106 18.04 -14.49 10.34
CA LYS A 106 18.24 -15.41 11.48
C LYS A 106 17.31 -15.06 12.64
N LYS A 107 17.13 -13.78 12.96
CA LYS A 107 16.18 -13.33 14.01
C LYS A 107 14.72 -13.74 13.69
N VAL A 108 14.32 -13.69 12.42
CA VAL A 108 12.99 -14.17 12.00
C VAL A 108 12.84 -15.66 12.27
N ARG A 109 13.83 -16.46 11.89
CA ARG A 109 13.83 -17.91 12.09
C ARG A 109 13.82 -18.29 13.57
N GLU A 110 14.63 -17.60 14.38
CA GLU A 110 14.66 -17.78 15.83
C GLU A 110 13.32 -17.42 16.46
N ALA A 111 12.72 -16.30 16.04
CA ALA A 111 11.39 -15.90 16.52
C ALA A 111 10.32 -16.94 16.19
N TRP A 112 10.39 -17.54 15.00
CA TRP A 112 9.48 -18.61 14.59
C TRP A 112 9.68 -19.88 15.44
N VAL A 113 10.91 -20.36 15.59
CA VAL A 113 11.23 -21.57 16.34
C VAL A 113 10.87 -21.43 17.82
N ASN A 114 11.20 -20.28 18.39
CA ASN A 114 10.95 -20.00 19.82
C ASN A 114 9.52 -19.50 20.09
N LYS A 115 8.65 -19.42 19.07
CA LYS A 115 7.27 -18.90 19.19
C LYS A 115 7.22 -17.49 19.81
N GLN A 116 8.19 -16.67 19.49
CA GLN A 116 8.32 -15.30 19.98
C GLN A 116 7.78 -14.30 18.97
N VAL A 117 7.12 -13.27 19.47
CA VAL A 117 6.66 -12.13 18.66
C VAL A 117 7.64 -10.98 18.84
N PRO A 118 8.30 -10.50 17.79
CA PRO A 118 9.15 -9.31 17.87
C PRO A 118 8.37 -8.11 18.38
N ARG A 119 8.93 -7.38 19.33
CA ARG A 119 8.31 -6.16 19.87
C ARG A 119 8.63 -4.98 18.97
N TRP A 120 7.82 -4.82 17.93
CA TRP A 120 7.96 -3.72 16.99
C TRP A 120 7.72 -2.37 17.63
N VAL A 121 8.55 -1.39 17.28
CA VAL A 121 8.38 0.00 17.69
C VAL A 121 7.36 0.67 16.78
N ARG A 122 6.31 1.24 17.37
CA ARG A 122 5.26 1.93 16.62
C ARG A 122 5.82 3.21 16.00
N VAL A 123 5.72 3.33 14.68
CA VAL A 123 6.18 4.49 13.89
C VAL A 123 5.07 5.52 13.77
N HIS A 124 3.86 5.07 13.45
CA HIS A 124 2.68 5.92 13.31
C HIS A 124 1.78 5.69 14.53
N ALA A 125 1.54 6.73 15.29
CA ALA A 125 0.72 6.67 16.48
C ALA A 125 -0.24 7.86 16.53
N LEU A 126 -1.47 7.59 16.93
CA LEU A 126 -2.46 8.60 17.27
C LEU A 126 -2.70 8.59 18.78
N PRO A 127 -3.12 9.71 19.38
CA PRO A 127 -3.58 9.74 20.76
C PRO A 127 -4.71 8.73 20.98
N GLY A 128 -4.79 8.14 22.18
CA GLY A 128 -5.75 7.08 22.49
C GLY A 128 -7.24 7.47 22.36
N PHE A 129 -7.52 8.77 22.33
CA PHE A 129 -8.86 9.30 22.11
C PHE A 129 -9.21 9.54 20.62
N VAL A 130 -8.34 9.12 19.70
CA VAL A 130 -8.57 9.23 18.25
C VAL A 130 -8.70 7.84 17.66
N HIS A 131 -9.85 7.56 17.09
CA HIS A 131 -10.16 6.31 16.42
C HIS A 131 -10.06 6.46 14.90
N PHE A 132 -9.12 5.75 14.29
CA PHE A 132 -8.88 5.78 12.86
C PHE A 132 -9.13 4.40 12.23
N PRO A 133 -10.27 4.18 11.57
CA PRO A 133 -10.58 2.90 10.96
C PRO A 133 -9.91 2.78 9.59
N HIS A 134 -8.78 2.10 9.50
CA HIS A 134 -8.06 1.86 8.24
C HIS A 134 -8.97 1.26 7.16
N MET A 135 -9.78 0.25 7.49
CA MET A 135 -10.65 -0.43 6.53
C MET A 135 -11.59 0.53 5.77
N ARG A 136 -12.10 1.58 6.42
CA ARG A 136 -12.98 2.58 5.77
C ARG A 136 -12.20 3.42 4.76
N HIS A 137 -10.97 3.81 5.09
CA HIS A 137 -10.11 4.59 4.21
C HIS A 137 -9.62 3.76 3.02
N ILE A 138 -9.23 2.51 3.24
CA ILE A 138 -8.85 1.59 2.15
C ILE A 138 -10.03 1.34 1.21
N LYS A 139 -11.26 1.15 1.76
CA LYS A 139 -12.46 0.98 0.94
C LYS A 139 -12.78 2.23 0.10
N ALA A 140 -12.58 3.43 0.65
CA ALA A 140 -12.89 4.68 -0.03
C ALA A 140 -11.84 5.12 -1.03
N LEU A 141 -10.57 4.83 -0.79
CA LEU A 141 -9.43 5.35 -1.55
C LEU A 141 -8.75 4.29 -2.43
N GLY A 142 -9.05 3.02 -2.20
CA GLY A 142 -8.41 1.89 -2.88
C GLY A 142 -7.13 1.40 -2.20
N PRO A 143 -6.65 0.19 -2.58
CA PRO A 143 -5.52 -0.48 -1.95
C PRO A 143 -4.17 0.22 -2.16
N GLU A 144 -4.05 1.07 -3.18
CA GLU A 144 -2.82 1.82 -3.47
C GLU A 144 -2.72 3.16 -2.71
N SER A 145 -3.73 3.48 -1.90
CA SER A 145 -3.80 4.76 -1.18
C SER A 145 -2.86 4.88 0.03
N CYS A 146 -2.17 3.81 0.39
CA CYS A 146 -1.22 3.77 1.52
C CYS A 146 -0.23 4.94 1.50
N VAL A 147 0.30 5.25 0.32
CA VAL A 147 1.30 6.31 0.11
C VAL A 147 0.79 7.71 0.48
N THR A 148 -0.52 7.93 0.41
CA THR A 148 -1.14 9.23 0.74
C THR A 148 -0.89 9.64 2.20
N CYS A 149 -0.84 8.66 3.10
CA CYS A 149 -0.66 8.89 4.54
C CYS A 149 0.72 8.47 5.03
N HIS A 150 1.25 7.37 4.50
CA HIS A 150 2.51 6.78 4.94
C HIS A 150 3.73 7.22 4.12
N GLY A 151 3.52 7.99 3.02
CA GLY A 151 4.57 8.30 2.07
C GLY A 151 4.96 7.08 1.23
N ASP A 152 5.94 7.23 0.35
CA ASP A 152 6.40 6.11 -0.47
C ASP A 152 7.29 5.16 0.35
N VAL A 153 6.62 4.30 1.12
CA VAL A 153 7.28 3.28 1.96
C VAL A 153 8.16 2.33 1.13
N ARG A 154 7.82 2.16 -0.16
CA ARG A 154 8.61 1.34 -1.10
C ARG A 154 10.02 1.87 -1.33
N ALA A 155 10.26 3.14 -1.02
CA ALA A 155 11.58 3.75 -1.08
C ALA A 155 12.28 3.85 0.30
N MET A 156 11.66 3.31 1.37
CA MET A 156 12.17 3.44 2.73
C MET A 156 12.89 2.18 3.21
N PRO A 157 14.23 2.22 3.38
CA PRO A 157 14.96 1.15 4.06
C PRO A 157 14.50 0.95 5.51
N GLN A 158 14.16 2.03 6.18
CA GLN A 158 13.60 2.07 7.53
C GLN A 158 12.42 3.03 7.53
N VAL A 159 11.27 2.56 7.98
CA VAL A 159 10.04 3.37 7.93
C VAL A 159 10.10 4.51 8.94
N TYR A 160 9.67 5.68 8.50
CA TYR A 160 9.53 6.88 9.33
C TYR A 160 8.21 7.58 9.02
N GLN A 161 7.72 8.37 9.97
CA GLN A 161 6.50 9.13 9.80
C GLN A 161 6.74 10.35 8.90
N VAL A 162 5.99 10.43 7.80
CA VAL A 162 6.05 11.53 6.82
C VAL A 162 4.98 12.57 7.11
N ALA A 163 3.73 12.13 7.26
CA ALA A 163 2.61 13.01 7.55
C ALA A 163 2.54 13.32 9.06
N THR A 164 2.08 14.52 9.38
CA THR A 164 1.98 14.96 10.79
C THR A 164 0.96 14.17 11.59
N LEU A 165 -0.07 13.64 10.93
CA LEU A 165 -1.21 12.93 11.52
C LEU A 165 -1.93 13.72 12.62
N LYS A 166 -1.78 15.04 12.63
CA LYS A 166 -2.51 15.92 13.53
C LYS A 166 -3.94 16.14 13.00
N MET A 167 -4.87 16.50 13.90
CA MET A 167 -6.30 16.72 13.56
C MET A 167 -6.48 17.58 12.30
N GLY A 168 -5.79 18.73 12.21
CA GLY A 168 -5.88 19.63 11.07
C GLY A 168 -5.48 18.97 9.73
N TRP A 169 -4.53 18.05 9.75
CA TRP A 169 -4.14 17.29 8.55
C TRP A 169 -5.27 16.37 8.06
N CYS A 170 -5.92 15.67 8.98
CA CYS A 170 -7.06 14.79 8.68
C CYS A 170 -8.27 15.62 8.19
N VAL A 171 -8.63 16.68 8.92
CA VAL A 171 -9.75 17.57 8.60
C VAL A 171 -9.56 18.23 7.23
N ASN A 172 -8.35 18.65 6.88
CA ASN A 172 -8.06 19.24 5.57
C ASN A 172 -8.30 18.25 4.43
N CYS A 173 -7.87 17.00 4.57
CA CYS A 173 -8.16 15.96 3.57
C CYS A 173 -9.67 15.70 3.44
N HIS A 174 -10.40 15.63 4.54
CA HIS A 174 -11.86 15.46 4.55
C HIS A 174 -12.57 16.65 3.89
N LEU A 175 -12.06 17.87 4.11
CA LEU A 175 -12.59 19.08 3.45
C LEU A 175 -12.40 19.02 1.93
N GLN A 176 -11.20 18.72 1.49
CA GLN A 176 -10.86 18.63 0.05
C GLN A 176 -11.66 17.54 -0.68
N ARG A 177 -12.04 16.48 0.03
CA ARG A 177 -12.80 15.34 -0.52
C ARG A 177 -14.29 15.44 -0.28
N ASN A 178 -14.75 16.53 0.33
CA ASN A 178 -16.17 16.76 0.67
C ASN A 178 -16.81 15.63 1.48
N VAL A 179 -16.06 15.08 2.45
CA VAL A 179 -16.55 14.06 3.39
C VAL A 179 -16.74 14.62 4.78
N SER A 180 -17.55 13.94 5.59
CA SER A 180 -17.92 14.42 6.93
C SER A 180 -16.70 14.67 7.83
N ARG A 181 -16.84 15.70 8.67
CA ARG A 181 -15.84 16.14 9.66
C ARG A 181 -16.45 16.20 11.05
N ASP A 182 -17.54 15.47 11.26
CA ASP A 182 -18.18 15.38 12.55
C ASP A 182 -17.19 14.87 13.60
N CYS A 183 -17.19 15.49 14.78
CA CYS A 183 -16.24 15.19 15.84
C CYS A 183 -16.35 13.73 16.28
N THR A 184 -17.55 13.19 16.33
CA THR A 184 -17.84 11.83 16.79
C THR A 184 -17.42 10.73 15.80
N LEU A 185 -17.01 11.08 14.58
CA LEU A 185 -16.46 10.11 13.64
C LEU A 185 -15.05 9.63 14.01
N CYS A 186 -14.32 10.46 14.75
CA CYS A 186 -12.94 10.23 15.12
C CYS A 186 -12.74 10.17 16.64
N HIS A 187 -13.69 10.75 17.42
CA HIS A 187 -13.61 10.87 18.87
C HIS A 187 -14.84 10.24 19.53
N TYR A 188 -14.75 8.96 19.93
CA TYR A 188 -15.83 8.22 20.60
C TYR A 188 -15.26 7.20 21.59
#